data_295b6678db2dbed75d045d42bebdab9b
#
_entry.id   295b6678db2dbed75d045d42bebdab9b
#
_cell.length_a   1.000
_cell.length_b   1.000
_cell.length_c   1.000
_cell.angle_alpha   90.00
_cell.angle_beta   90.00
_cell.angle_gamma   90.00
#
_symmetry.space_group_name_H-M   'P 1'
#
loop_
_entity.id
_entity.type
_entity.pdbx_description
1 polymer ?
#
loop_
_entity_poly.entity_id
_entity_poly.type
_entity_poly.pdbx_seq_one_letter_code
_entity_poly.pdbx_strand_id
1 'polypeptide(L)'
;MGKVNSQSISFLKRFNSFSIIILLFVFVTSQHSFGQHQKIKPRILISTDIGGTDDDDFQSMIHLLMYANEFQIEGLVSSPFGNGRKEHILEMIGLYEKDLPELKKHAKGFPSPNSLRKITKQGVIDSAPYSGYTSPTQGSDWIIKCAKKKSDQPLWVLVWGGIEDLAQALHDGPEIQKNIRVYYIGGPNKKWSVNAYAYIAQNFPNLWMIEANATYRGLFMDDDSSKSVSGKAYYGNYIDSRGAMGKDFIKYYGGQIKMGDTPSLAYLMHGNSEDPTGESWGGSFTSIKRSSRTIFDHNTTAEDTVAAYAVLEWRFKGPELAIAKDSVCFQFEVAKQLWPGYYLGNGIYAVRYSSKKPENGSYVTISAIPELNGQKGQYTSIVPWPGKPNPDDYLLGPNWYGDKTDPDLFIGEQQGAKTISKFREAFLLDWAKRWEWLKK
;
A
#
# COMPACT_ATOMS: atom_id res chain seq x y z
N MET A 1 -64.07 21.86 66.90
CA MET A 1 -64.06 20.76 67.92
C MET A 1 -62.92 19.86 67.54
N GLY A 2 -61.88 19.70 68.21
CA GLY A 2 -61.34 19.87 69.54
C GLY A 2 -59.89 19.50 69.47
N LYS A 3 -59.04 20.41 69.90
CA LYS A 3 -58.14 20.30 71.03
C LYS A 3 -57.09 19.17 70.94
N VAL A 4 -55.82 19.46 70.78
CA VAL A 4 -54.78 19.84 71.77
C VAL A 4 -54.07 18.63 72.37
N ASN A 5 -52.78 18.50 72.22
CA ASN A 5 -51.62 18.75 73.13
C ASN A 5 -50.34 18.12 72.52
N SER A 6 -49.31 18.85 72.27
CA SER A 6 -48.17 19.31 73.03
C SER A 6 -47.54 18.29 74.01
N GLN A 7 -46.30 17.94 73.71
CA GLN A 7 -45.08 17.88 74.54
C GLN A 7 -43.95 17.29 73.77
N SER A 8 -43.03 18.08 73.32
CA SER A 8 -41.71 18.50 73.88
C SER A 8 -41.03 17.42 74.69
N ILE A 9 -39.83 17.07 74.33
CA ILE A 9 -38.59 17.11 75.12
C ILE A 9 -37.42 16.49 74.31
N SER A 10 -36.54 17.36 73.93
CA SER A 10 -35.04 17.29 73.85
C SER A 10 -34.38 15.92 74.00
N PHE A 11 -33.61 15.54 73.02
CA PHE A 11 -32.34 14.91 73.24
C PHE A 11 -31.34 15.42 72.19
N LEU A 12 -30.64 16.47 72.58
CA LEU A 12 -29.40 16.93 71.96
C LEU A 12 -28.25 16.16 72.62
N LYS A 13 -27.27 15.92 71.74
CA LYS A 13 -25.85 15.72 72.03
C LYS A 13 -25.30 14.31 71.86
N ARG A 14 -24.33 14.34 70.96
CA ARG A 14 -23.16 13.51 70.74
C ARG A 14 -23.27 12.62 69.49
N PHE A 15 -23.08 13.25 68.33
CA PHE A 15 -22.47 12.56 67.23
C PHE A 15 -21.00 13.00 67.15
N ASN A 16 -20.16 12.02 67.34
CA ASN A 16 -18.72 12.16 67.45
C ASN A 16 -18.09 12.68 66.16
N SER A 17 -17.25 13.66 66.30
CA SER A 17 -16.34 14.26 65.27
C SER A 17 -15.37 13.28 64.60
N PHE A 18 -15.49 12.00 64.83
CA PHE A 18 -14.59 10.95 64.26
C PHE A 18 -15.05 10.35 62.96
N SER A 19 -16.32 10.52 62.53
CA SER A 19 -16.84 9.95 61.29
C SER A 19 -16.62 10.83 60.04
N ILE A 20 -16.30 12.12 60.21
CA ILE A 20 -16.11 13.03 59.07
C ILE A 20 -14.64 12.99 58.53
N ILE A 21 -13.70 12.58 59.37
CA ILE A 21 -12.26 12.51 58.96
C ILE A 21 -12.00 11.25 58.13
N ILE A 22 -12.76 10.15 58.28
CA ILE A 22 -12.59 8.93 57.51
C ILE A 22 -13.18 9.04 56.09
N LEU A 23 -14.20 9.88 55.88
CA LEU A 23 -14.77 10.13 54.55
C LEU A 23 -13.92 11.06 53.66
N LEU A 24 -13.07 11.91 54.26
CA LEU A 24 -12.14 12.78 53.53
C LEU A 24 -10.84 12.08 53.13
N PHE A 25 -10.47 10.95 53.77
CA PHE A 25 -9.26 10.20 53.45
C PHE A 25 -9.44 9.15 52.38
N VAL A 26 -10.68 8.76 52.04
CA VAL A 26 -10.99 7.79 50.96
C VAL A 26 -11.10 8.50 49.58
N PHE A 27 -11.23 9.84 49.55
CA PHE A 27 -11.35 10.60 48.28
C PHE A 27 -10.03 11.07 47.69
N VAL A 28 -8.88 10.87 48.39
CA VAL A 28 -7.57 11.38 47.93
C VAL A 28 -6.69 10.29 47.30
N THR A 29 -7.11 9.01 47.26
CA THR A 29 -6.27 7.94 46.70
C THR A 29 -6.79 7.31 45.43
N SER A 30 -7.83 7.83 44.80
CA SER A 30 -8.12 7.49 43.39
C SER A 30 -7.51 8.50 42.43
N GLN A 31 -6.20 8.73 42.55
CA GLN A 31 -5.44 9.14 41.39
C GLN A 31 -5.46 7.92 40.45
N HIS A 32 -6.42 7.89 39.55
CA HIS A 32 -6.33 7.05 38.39
C HIS A 32 -5.02 7.45 37.71
N SER A 33 -3.97 6.65 37.89
CA SER A 33 -2.90 6.56 36.93
C SER A 33 -3.59 6.29 35.59
N PHE A 34 -3.91 7.33 34.83
CA PHE A 34 -4.01 7.24 33.40
C PHE A 34 -2.60 6.83 32.96
N GLY A 35 -2.31 5.54 33.03
CA GLY A 35 -1.21 4.96 32.30
C GLY A 35 -1.41 5.48 30.89
N GLN A 36 -0.50 6.29 30.37
CA GLN A 36 -0.43 6.57 28.96
C GLN A 36 -0.37 5.19 28.31
N HIS A 37 -1.50 4.72 27.74
CA HIS A 37 -1.49 3.59 26.85
C HIS A 37 -0.52 3.97 25.75
N GLN A 38 0.70 3.42 25.84
CA GLN A 38 1.71 3.64 24.83
C GLN A 38 1.09 3.13 23.53
N LYS A 39 0.79 4.06 22.61
CA LYS A 39 0.17 3.72 21.31
C LYS A 39 0.97 2.59 20.69
N ILE A 40 0.35 1.44 20.52
CA ILE A 40 1.03 0.28 19.95
C ILE A 40 1.37 0.62 18.51
N LYS A 41 2.67 0.58 18.18
CA LYS A 41 3.14 0.92 16.83
C LYS A 41 2.81 -0.22 15.86
N PRO A 42 2.20 0.06 14.70
CA PRO A 42 2.00 -0.95 13.67
C PRO A 42 3.33 -1.59 13.26
N ARG A 43 3.34 -2.90 13.09
CA ARG A 43 4.47 -3.65 12.51
C ARG A 43 4.39 -3.53 11.00
N ILE A 44 5.42 -2.99 10.37
CA ILE A 44 5.44 -2.77 8.92
C ILE A 44 6.68 -3.37 8.25
N LEU A 45 6.49 -3.83 7.03
CA LEU A 45 7.54 -4.17 6.07
C LEU A 45 7.19 -3.47 4.77
N ILE A 46 8.14 -2.72 4.21
CA ILE A 46 7.99 -2.03 2.92
C ILE A 46 8.62 -2.90 1.83
N SER A 47 7.90 -3.07 0.72
CA SER A 47 8.43 -3.61 -0.55
C SER A 47 8.28 -2.52 -1.60
N THR A 48 9.38 -2.00 -2.14
CA THR A 48 9.44 -0.77 -2.94
C THR A 48 10.29 -0.96 -4.19
N ASP A 49 9.88 -0.38 -5.31
CA ASP A 49 10.67 -0.30 -6.54
C ASP A 49 11.45 1.03 -6.65
N ILE A 50 11.83 1.59 -5.51
CA ILE A 50 12.61 2.83 -5.38
C ILE A 50 13.83 2.84 -6.34
N GLY A 51 13.94 3.89 -7.14
CA GLY A 51 14.95 3.99 -8.22
C GLY A 51 14.57 3.23 -9.49
N GLY A 52 13.33 2.76 -9.59
CA GLY A 52 12.75 2.11 -10.77
C GLY A 52 12.33 3.08 -11.86
N THR A 53 11.03 3.03 -12.23
CA THR A 53 10.53 3.79 -13.39
C THR A 53 10.16 5.24 -13.09
N ASP A 54 9.90 5.59 -11.84
CA ASP A 54 9.65 6.96 -11.41
C ASP A 54 10.23 7.23 -10.00
N ASP A 55 10.17 8.49 -9.54
CA ASP A 55 10.91 8.94 -8.36
C ASP A 55 10.02 9.14 -7.12
N ASP A 56 8.74 8.74 -7.14
CA ASP A 56 7.85 9.02 -6.03
C ASP A 56 8.08 8.14 -4.80
N ASP A 57 8.68 6.97 -4.98
CA ASP A 57 9.20 6.14 -3.90
C ASP A 57 10.24 6.85 -3.04
N PHE A 58 11.12 7.65 -3.64
CA PHE A 58 12.10 8.45 -2.88
C PHE A 58 11.40 9.44 -1.96
N GLN A 59 10.36 10.12 -2.46
CA GLN A 59 9.56 11.02 -1.65
C GLN A 59 8.81 10.28 -0.53
N SER A 60 8.24 9.11 -0.85
CA SER A 60 7.52 8.25 0.10
C SER A 60 8.46 7.66 1.15
N MET A 61 9.70 7.32 0.77
CA MET A 61 10.74 6.86 1.70
C MET A 61 11.18 7.98 2.66
N ILE A 62 11.34 9.21 2.18
CA ILE A 62 11.60 10.37 3.04
C ILE A 62 10.44 10.56 4.04
N HIS A 63 9.20 10.45 3.58
CA HIS A 63 8.03 10.53 4.48
C HIS A 63 8.08 9.43 5.54
N LEU A 64 8.32 8.16 5.17
CA LEU A 64 8.48 7.06 6.12
C LEU A 64 9.55 7.36 7.17
N LEU A 65 10.73 7.82 6.74
CA LEU A 65 11.86 8.08 7.63
C LEU A 65 11.59 9.23 8.60
N MET A 66 10.83 10.25 8.17
CA MET A 66 10.35 11.33 9.03
C MET A 66 9.36 10.84 10.11
N TYR A 67 8.62 9.77 9.84
CA TYR A 67 7.66 9.13 10.75
C TYR A 67 8.15 7.79 11.30
N ALA A 68 9.45 7.48 11.17
CA ALA A 68 9.99 6.18 11.59
C ALA A 68 9.79 5.87 13.08
N ASN A 69 9.55 6.88 13.89
CA ASN A 69 9.22 6.73 15.31
C ASN A 69 7.77 6.26 15.56
N GLU A 70 6.86 6.31 14.58
CA GLU A 70 5.46 5.89 14.71
C GLU A 70 5.26 4.40 14.37
N PHE A 71 6.26 3.75 13.78
CA PHE A 71 6.17 2.38 13.29
C PHE A 71 7.21 1.45 13.92
N GLN A 72 6.89 0.15 13.97
CA GLN A 72 7.85 -0.91 14.14
C GLN A 72 8.27 -1.41 12.75
N ILE A 73 9.32 -0.79 12.18
CA ILE A 73 9.83 -1.15 10.84
C ILE A 73 10.60 -2.45 10.96
N GLU A 74 10.10 -3.51 10.34
CA GLU A 74 10.68 -4.86 10.41
C GLU A 74 11.42 -5.26 9.13
N GLY A 75 11.17 -4.59 8.00
CA GLY A 75 11.86 -4.84 6.75
C GLY A 75 11.72 -3.69 5.77
N LEU A 76 12.76 -3.53 4.95
CA LEU A 76 12.82 -2.66 3.79
C LEU A 76 13.34 -3.51 2.63
N VAL A 77 12.46 -3.90 1.72
CA VAL A 77 12.76 -4.79 0.60
C VAL A 77 12.74 -4.00 -0.67
N SER A 78 13.84 -4.06 -1.44
CA SER A 78 13.85 -3.55 -2.80
C SER A 78 13.36 -4.65 -3.73
N SER A 79 12.14 -4.48 -4.26
CA SER A 79 11.56 -5.33 -5.30
C SER A 79 11.36 -4.45 -6.54
N PRO A 80 12.47 -4.07 -7.19
CA PRO A 80 12.47 -3.03 -8.16
C PRO A 80 11.92 -3.48 -9.50
N PHE A 81 11.42 -2.49 -10.21
CA PHE A 81 11.18 -2.54 -11.61
C PHE A 81 12.15 -1.59 -12.33
N GLY A 82 12.80 -2.06 -13.39
CA GLY A 82 13.84 -1.28 -14.07
C GLY A 82 15.18 -1.23 -13.32
N ASN A 83 15.68 -0.04 -13.02
CA ASN A 83 17.02 0.18 -12.45
C ASN A 83 17.09 0.19 -10.92
N GLY A 84 15.95 0.06 -10.23
CA GLY A 84 15.91 0.12 -8.75
C GLY A 84 16.72 -0.99 -8.10
N ARG A 85 17.33 -0.67 -6.95
CA ARG A 85 18.10 -1.62 -6.13
C ARG A 85 18.04 -1.20 -4.66
N LYS A 86 18.36 -2.10 -3.76
CA LYS A 86 18.42 -1.82 -2.30
C LYS A 86 19.36 -0.65 -1.95
N GLU A 87 20.33 -0.36 -2.79
CA GLU A 87 21.28 0.75 -2.61
C GLU A 87 20.56 2.09 -2.52
N HIS A 88 19.45 2.28 -3.23
CA HIS A 88 18.63 3.49 -3.14
C HIS A 88 17.97 3.63 -1.75
N ILE A 89 17.53 2.52 -1.16
CA ILE A 89 17.04 2.52 0.24
C ILE A 89 18.17 2.91 1.19
N LEU A 90 19.37 2.36 0.98
CA LEU A 90 20.54 2.65 1.83
C LEU A 90 20.97 4.12 1.70
N GLU A 91 20.83 4.74 0.51
CA GLU A 91 21.04 6.15 0.29
C GLU A 91 20.08 7.01 1.12
N MET A 92 18.79 6.69 1.11
CA MET A 92 17.79 7.39 1.92
C MET A 92 18.05 7.25 3.42
N ILE A 93 18.48 6.07 3.88
CA ILE A 93 18.91 5.87 5.27
C ILE A 93 20.14 6.75 5.58
N GLY A 94 21.03 6.97 4.64
CA GLY A 94 22.18 7.88 4.78
C GLY A 94 21.77 9.36 4.96
N LEU A 95 20.70 9.81 4.31
CA LEU A 95 20.12 11.14 4.55
C LEU A 95 19.46 11.23 5.92
N TYR A 96 18.67 10.25 6.28
CA TYR A 96 18.05 10.13 7.60
C TYR A 96 19.08 10.15 8.73
N GLU A 97 20.23 9.48 8.57
CA GLU A 97 21.31 9.46 9.56
C GLU A 97 21.83 10.86 9.89
N LYS A 98 21.92 11.73 8.87
CA LYS A 98 22.36 13.13 9.02
C LYS A 98 21.33 13.98 9.79
N ASP A 99 20.04 13.67 9.63
CA ASP A 99 18.94 14.44 10.23
C ASP A 99 18.47 13.86 11.58
N LEU A 100 18.82 12.60 11.89
CA LEU A 100 18.38 11.90 13.10
C LEU A 100 18.69 12.63 14.42
N PRO A 101 19.86 13.29 14.59
CA PRO A 101 20.13 14.04 15.83
C PRO A 101 19.09 15.13 16.09
N GLU A 102 18.61 15.82 15.06
CA GLU A 102 17.56 16.84 15.19
C GLU A 102 16.20 16.21 15.49
N LEU A 103 15.81 15.18 14.73
CA LEU A 103 14.55 14.45 14.94
C LEU A 103 14.42 13.96 16.39
N LYS A 104 15.48 13.43 16.98
CA LYS A 104 15.50 12.92 18.35
C LYS A 104 15.33 13.98 19.43
N LYS A 105 15.53 15.27 19.13
CA LYS A 105 15.25 16.36 20.07
C LYS A 105 13.75 16.56 20.27
N HIS A 106 12.94 16.21 19.27
CA HIS A 106 11.48 16.44 19.25
C HIS A 106 10.66 15.22 19.63
N ALA A 107 11.13 13.99 19.31
CA ALA A 107 10.41 12.78 19.65
C ALA A 107 11.37 11.61 19.95
N LYS A 108 10.88 10.67 20.78
CA LYS A 108 11.56 9.42 21.10
C LYS A 108 11.16 8.32 20.12
N GLY A 109 11.94 7.24 20.08
CA GLY A 109 11.57 5.99 19.41
C GLY A 109 11.96 5.91 17.94
N PHE A 110 12.78 6.83 17.45
CA PHE A 110 13.41 6.72 16.13
C PHE A 110 14.42 5.57 16.09
N PRO A 111 14.33 4.66 15.08
CA PRO A 111 15.29 3.58 14.92
C PRO A 111 16.69 4.11 14.59
N SER A 112 17.73 3.34 14.92
CA SER A 112 19.08 3.69 14.50
C SER A 112 19.25 3.41 12.98
N PRO A 113 20.08 4.20 12.26
CA PRO A 113 20.38 3.93 10.84
C PRO A 113 20.94 2.52 10.63
N ASN A 114 21.79 2.05 11.54
CA ASN A 114 22.34 0.70 11.46
C ASN A 114 21.29 -0.40 11.63
N SER A 115 20.23 -0.17 12.45
CA SER A 115 19.13 -1.12 12.56
C SER A 115 18.31 -1.18 11.25
N LEU A 116 18.09 -0.05 10.59
CA LEU A 116 17.42 0.02 9.29
C LEU A 116 18.25 -0.66 8.19
N ARG A 117 19.58 -0.41 8.14
CA ARG A 117 20.47 -1.09 7.18
C ARG A 117 20.45 -2.61 7.32
N LYS A 118 20.39 -3.15 8.53
CA LYS A 118 20.34 -4.59 8.80
C LYS A 118 19.07 -5.27 8.24
N ILE A 119 17.96 -4.57 8.21
CA ILE A 119 16.66 -5.07 7.71
C ILE A 119 16.40 -4.73 6.25
N THR A 120 17.33 -4.02 5.58
CA THR A 120 17.25 -3.75 4.14
C THR A 120 17.72 -4.96 3.36
N LYS A 121 16.89 -5.43 2.41
CA LYS A 121 17.11 -6.63 1.61
C LYS A 121 16.92 -6.34 0.13
N GLN A 122 17.71 -7.02 -0.71
CA GLN A 122 17.45 -7.07 -2.13
C GLN A 122 16.41 -8.17 -2.40
N GLY A 123 15.31 -7.80 -3.03
CA GLY A 123 14.32 -8.71 -3.57
C GLY A 123 14.61 -9.07 -5.03
N VAL A 124 13.60 -9.55 -5.72
CA VAL A 124 13.68 -9.90 -7.13
C VAL A 124 13.99 -8.65 -7.98
N ILE A 125 14.64 -8.85 -9.12
CA ILE A 125 14.98 -7.78 -10.06
C ILE A 125 14.08 -7.82 -11.29
N ASP A 126 13.78 -9.03 -11.75
CA ASP A 126 12.98 -9.26 -12.96
C ASP A 126 11.53 -9.61 -12.60
N SER A 127 10.60 -9.28 -13.48
CA SER A 127 9.19 -9.68 -13.32
C SER A 127 9.04 -11.21 -13.36
N ALA A 128 8.06 -11.72 -12.63
CA ALA A 128 7.78 -13.14 -12.57
C ALA A 128 7.31 -13.70 -13.93
N PRO A 129 7.68 -14.96 -14.28
CA PRO A 129 7.13 -15.67 -15.43
C PRO A 129 5.64 -15.93 -15.25
N TYR A 130 5.01 -16.61 -16.22
CA TYR A 130 3.57 -16.84 -16.19
C TYR A 130 3.07 -17.56 -14.94
N SER A 131 3.90 -18.45 -14.33
CA SER A 131 3.59 -19.10 -13.04
C SER A 131 3.42 -18.11 -11.89
N GLY A 132 4.00 -16.91 -11.98
CA GLY A 132 3.86 -15.84 -11.00
C GLY A 132 4.89 -15.86 -9.86
N TYR A 133 5.82 -16.81 -9.90
CA TYR A 133 6.95 -16.94 -8.94
C TYR A 133 8.16 -17.55 -9.63
N THR A 134 9.33 -17.49 -8.99
CA THR A 134 10.57 -18.06 -9.52
C THR A 134 11.33 -18.85 -8.42
N SER A 135 12.29 -18.21 -7.81
CA SER A 135 13.12 -18.75 -6.73
C SER A 135 13.21 -17.77 -5.55
N PRO A 136 13.47 -18.24 -4.34
CA PRO A 136 13.61 -17.41 -3.16
C PRO A 136 14.63 -16.28 -3.35
N THR A 137 14.33 -15.12 -2.78
CA THR A 137 15.20 -13.95 -2.72
C THR A 137 15.49 -13.59 -1.26
N GLN A 138 16.46 -12.71 -1.01
CA GLN A 138 16.62 -12.16 0.33
C GLN A 138 15.37 -11.41 0.81
N GLY A 139 14.63 -10.79 -0.12
CA GLY A 139 13.38 -10.09 0.16
C GLY A 139 12.26 -11.02 0.55
N SER A 140 11.96 -12.05 -0.27
CA SER A 140 10.91 -13.03 0.02
C SER A 140 11.17 -13.81 1.30
N ASP A 141 12.41 -14.26 1.54
CA ASP A 141 12.82 -14.94 2.78
C ASP A 141 12.64 -14.02 4.00
N TRP A 142 12.91 -12.71 3.83
CA TRP A 142 12.75 -11.75 4.90
C TRP A 142 11.29 -11.49 5.25
N ILE A 143 10.41 -11.45 4.24
CA ILE A 143 8.95 -11.37 4.44
C ILE A 143 8.48 -12.56 5.28
N ILE A 144 8.86 -13.79 4.90
CA ILE A 144 8.53 -15.03 5.64
C ILE A 144 9.01 -14.93 7.07
N LYS A 145 10.28 -14.56 7.26
CA LYS A 145 10.89 -14.43 8.59
C LYS A 145 10.15 -13.43 9.49
N CYS A 146 9.78 -12.27 8.96
CA CYS A 146 9.04 -11.26 9.71
C CYS A 146 7.61 -11.69 10.01
N ALA A 147 6.92 -12.33 9.06
CA ALA A 147 5.57 -12.83 9.22
C ALA A 147 5.47 -13.97 10.24
N LYS A 148 6.53 -14.78 10.40
CA LYS A 148 6.60 -15.87 11.37
C LYS A 148 6.98 -15.45 12.79
N LYS A 149 7.33 -14.17 13.03
CA LYS A 149 7.59 -13.69 14.39
C LYS A 149 6.32 -13.78 15.22
N LYS A 150 6.46 -14.32 16.44
CA LYS A 150 5.34 -14.33 17.40
C LYS A 150 4.97 -12.89 17.77
N SER A 151 3.71 -12.52 17.51
CA SER A 151 3.17 -11.20 17.80
C SER A 151 1.65 -11.26 17.84
N ASP A 152 1.03 -10.43 18.68
CA ASP A 152 -0.42 -10.24 18.73
C ASP A 152 -0.92 -9.30 17.62
N GLN A 153 0.01 -8.64 16.89
CA GLN A 153 -0.29 -7.78 15.75
C GLN A 153 0.11 -8.47 14.44
N PRO A 154 -0.68 -8.32 13.37
CA PRO A 154 -0.27 -8.73 12.04
C PRO A 154 0.95 -7.92 11.56
N LEU A 155 1.70 -8.48 10.62
CA LEU A 155 2.68 -7.73 9.86
C LEU A 155 1.98 -7.06 8.67
N TRP A 156 2.05 -5.74 8.59
CA TRP A 156 1.63 -5.01 7.41
C TRP A 156 2.74 -5.03 6.36
N VAL A 157 2.45 -5.64 5.22
CA VAL A 157 3.32 -5.61 4.03
C VAL A 157 2.79 -4.51 3.12
N LEU A 158 3.51 -3.39 3.06
CA LEU A 158 3.16 -2.23 2.24
C LEU A 158 3.93 -2.35 0.93
N VAL A 159 3.22 -2.63 -0.16
CA VAL A 159 3.81 -2.89 -1.49
C VAL A 159 3.67 -1.63 -2.33
N TRP A 160 4.79 -1.01 -2.62
CA TRP A 160 4.93 0.26 -3.35
C TRP A 160 5.30 0.09 -4.82
N GLY A 161 5.67 -1.10 -5.22
CA GLY A 161 6.09 -1.45 -6.57
C GLY A 161 5.65 -2.86 -6.95
N GLY A 162 6.60 -3.65 -7.46
CA GLY A 162 6.38 -5.06 -7.81
C GLY A 162 5.92 -5.89 -6.62
N ILE A 163 5.01 -6.83 -6.86
CA ILE A 163 4.45 -7.74 -5.84
C ILE A 163 5.10 -9.13 -5.86
N GLU A 164 6.18 -9.28 -6.61
CA GLU A 164 6.86 -10.55 -6.85
C GLU A 164 7.42 -11.19 -5.59
N ASP A 165 8.09 -10.40 -4.71
CA ASP A 165 8.66 -10.95 -3.47
C ASP A 165 7.57 -11.40 -2.51
N LEU A 166 6.39 -10.76 -2.51
CA LEU A 166 5.25 -11.24 -1.73
C LEU A 166 4.68 -12.53 -2.33
N ALA A 167 4.56 -12.62 -3.68
CA ALA A 167 4.10 -13.83 -4.35
C ALA A 167 5.05 -15.01 -4.06
N GLN A 168 6.36 -14.77 -4.14
CA GLN A 168 7.38 -15.77 -3.79
C GLN A 168 7.29 -16.17 -2.31
N ALA A 169 7.16 -15.21 -1.41
CA ALA A 169 7.03 -15.50 0.02
C ALA A 169 5.79 -16.33 0.36
N LEU A 170 4.67 -16.07 -0.30
CA LEU A 170 3.44 -16.85 -0.16
C LEU A 170 3.57 -18.24 -0.79
N HIS A 171 4.34 -18.37 -1.89
CA HIS A 171 4.63 -19.66 -2.51
C HIS A 171 5.45 -20.56 -1.58
N ASP A 172 6.53 -20.02 -1.01
CA ASP A 172 7.50 -20.78 -0.19
C ASP A 172 7.01 -21.00 1.24
N GLY A 173 6.09 -20.15 1.73
CA GLY A 173 5.56 -20.21 3.08
C GLY A 173 4.07 -19.82 3.14
N PRO A 174 3.17 -20.64 2.55
CA PRO A 174 1.74 -20.29 2.41
C PRO A 174 1.03 -20.04 3.76
N GLU A 175 1.54 -20.59 4.84
CA GLU A 175 1.01 -20.41 6.19
C GLU A 175 1.11 -18.95 6.69
N ILE A 176 2.01 -18.12 6.10
CA ILE A 176 2.14 -16.71 6.53
C ILE A 176 0.94 -15.87 6.15
N GLN A 177 0.09 -16.31 5.20
CA GLN A 177 -1.12 -15.61 4.76
C GLN A 177 -1.96 -15.08 5.94
N LYS A 178 -2.12 -15.86 7.00
CA LYS A 178 -2.92 -15.50 8.18
C LYS A 178 -2.25 -14.50 9.11
N ASN A 179 -0.94 -14.28 8.98
CA ASN A 179 -0.14 -13.43 9.85
C ASN A 179 0.15 -12.04 9.26
N ILE A 180 -0.19 -11.85 7.98
CA ILE A 180 0.10 -10.61 7.26
C ILE A 180 -1.17 -9.89 6.84
N ARG A 181 -1.05 -8.59 6.64
CA ARG A 181 -1.99 -7.72 5.94
C ARG A 181 -1.23 -6.96 4.87
N VAL A 182 -1.83 -6.84 3.72
CA VAL A 182 -1.20 -6.21 2.56
C VAL A 182 -1.93 -4.93 2.22
N TYR A 183 -1.17 -3.85 2.01
CA TYR A 183 -1.64 -2.68 1.30
C TYR A 183 -0.83 -2.57 0.02
N TYR A 184 -1.47 -2.81 -1.11
CA TYR A 184 -0.85 -2.80 -2.43
C TYR A 184 -1.21 -1.53 -3.20
N ILE A 185 -0.21 -0.72 -3.52
CA ILE A 185 -0.32 0.35 -4.50
C ILE A 185 -0.33 -0.31 -5.89
N GLY A 186 -1.53 -0.66 -6.35
CA GLY A 186 -1.76 -1.40 -7.58
C GLY A 186 -1.53 -0.56 -8.84
N GLY A 187 -2.60 -0.26 -9.57
CA GLY A 187 -2.54 0.61 -10.75
C GLY A 187 -1.41 0.23 -11.73
N PRO A 188 -0.43 1.12 -11.99
CA PRO A 188 0.71 0.82 -12.84
C PRO A 188 1.54 -0.38 -12.39
N ASN A 189 1.69 -0.59 -11.09
CA ASN A 189 2.49 -1.69 -10.54
C ASN A 189 1.88 -3.06 -10.87
N LYS A 190 0.54 -3.18 -10.85
CA LYS A 190 -0.14 -4.41 -11.31
C LYS A 190 0.17 -4.72 -12.78
N LYS A 191 0.22 -3.70 -13.65
CA LYS A 191 0.59 -3.87 -15.06
C LYS A 191 1.93 -4.56 -15.21
N TRP A 192 2.92 -4.14 -14.42
CA TRP A 192 4.28 -4.67 -14.48
C TRP A 192 4.42 -6.05 -13.80
N SER A 193 3.63 -6.31 -12.77
CA SER A 193 3.68 -7.54 -11.95
C SER A 193 2.45 -8.42 -12.14
N VAL A 194 1.86 -8.41 -13.36
CA VAL A 194 0.58 -9.04 -13.62
C VAL A 194 0.57 -10.54 -13.32
N ASN A 195 1.68 -11.24 -13.57
CA ASN A 195 1.80 -12.68 -13.33
C ASN A 195 1.86 -13.00 -11.82
N ALA A 196 2.65 -12.24 -11.06
CA ALA A 196 2.74 -12.39 -9.61
C ALA A 196 1.39 -12.05 -8.93
N TYR A 197 0.73 -10.98 -9.38
CA TYR A 197 -0.61 -10.64 -8.92
C TYR A 197 -1.62 -11.75 -9.22
N ALA A 198 -1.62 -12.28 -10.45
CA ALA A 198 -2.50 -13.37 -10.87
C ALA A 198 -2.31 -14.63 -10.00
N TYR A 199 -1.05 -14.96 -9.68
CA TYR A 199 -0.72 -16.05 -8.77
C TYR A 199 -1.32 -15.86 -7.38
N ILE A 200 -1.18 -14.66 -6.79
CA ILE A 200 -1.74 -14.37 -5.47
C ILE A 200 -3.27 -14.44 -5.50
N ALA A 201 -3.92 -13.79 -6.47
CA ALA A 201 -5.38 -13.77 -6.58
C ALA A 201 -5.97 -15.17 -6.77
N GLN A 202 -5.28 -16.04 -7.52
CA GLN A 202 -5.69 -17.42 -7.80
C GLN A 202 -5.52 -18.33 -6.58
N ASN A 203 -4.41 -18.22 -5.84
CA ASN A 203 -4.00 -19.22 -4.85
C ASN A 203 -4.20 -18.76 -3.40
N PHE A 204 -4.35 -17.46 -3.15
CA PHE A 204 -4.49 -16.87 -1.81
C PHE A 204 -5.76 -16.00 -1.69
N PRO A 205 -6.96 -16.53 -2.02
CA PRO A 205 -8.19 -15.72 -2.02
C PRO A 205 -8.56 -15.20 -0.62
N ASN A 206 -8.05 -15.80 0.45
CA ASN A 206 -8.29 -15.39 1.83
C ASN A 206 -7.21 -14.44 2.39
N LEU A 207 -6.26 -13.99 1.56
CA LEU A 207 -5.30 -12.99 1.97
C LEU A 207 -6.02 -11.71 2.39
N TRP A 208 -5.62 -11.12 3.52
CA TRP A 208 -6.12 -9.80 3.90
C TRP A 208 -5.39 -8.75 3.06
N MET A 209 -6.11 -8.10 2.16
CA MET A 209 -5.50 -7.22 1.16
C MET A 209 -6.36 -6.01 0.85
N ILE A 210 -5.74 -4.83 0.89
CA ILE A 210 -6.21 -3.61 0.25
C ILE A 210 -5.50 -3.50 -1.10
N GLU A 211 -6.27 -3.45 -2.17
CA GLU A 211 -5.81 -3.22 -3.53
C GLU A 211 -6.21 -1.82 -3.98
N ALA A 212 -5.28 -0.87 -3.85
CA ALA A 212 -5.47 0.52 -4.25
C ALA A 212 -4.99 0.73 -5.69
N ASN A 213 -5.87 0.55 -6.68
CA ASN A 213 -5.51 0.71 -8.09
C ASN A 213 -5.49 2.18 -8.54
N ALA A 214 -6.42 3.00 -8.02
CA ALA A 214 -6.56 4.41 -8.36
C ALA A 214 -6.68 5.32 -7.14
N THR A 215 -7.24 4.84 -6.03
CA THR A 215 -7.49 5.60 -4.80
C THR A 215 -6.24 6.33 -4.31
N TYR A 216 -5.06 5.72 -4.37
CA TYR A 216 -3.79 6.32 -3.91
C TYR A 216 -3.45 7.65 -4.58
N ARG A 217 -3.95 7.89 -5.81
CA ARG A 217 -3.73 9.13 -6.57
C ARG A 217 -4.35 10.35 -5.91
N GLY A 218 -5.31 10.16 -5.01
CA GLY A 218 -5.89 11.23 -4.21
C GLY A 218 -4.87 11.99 -3.35
N LEU A 219 -3.68 11.41 -3.11
CA LEU A 219 -2.63 12.09 -2.38
C LEU A 219 -2.06 13.30 -3.15
N PHE A 220 -1.95 13.21 -4.48
CA PHE A 220 -1.33 14.23 -5.34
C PHE A 220 -2.28 14.84 -6.39
N MET A 221 -3.48 14.29 -6.55
CA MET A 221 -4.53 14.87 -7.40
C MET A 221 -5.45 15.80 -6.60
N ASP A 222 -6.26 16.59 -7.30
CA ASP A 222 -7.19 17.57 -6.72
C ASP A 222 -6.44 18.62 -5.90
N ASP A 223 -5.32 19.09 -6.46
CA ASP A 223 -4.44 20.07 -5.84
C ASP A 223 -4.98 21.50 -6.04
N ASP A 224 -5.27 22.19 -4.93
CA ASP A 224 -5.64 23.59 -4.94
C ASP A 224 -4.39 24.48 -4.93
N SER A 225 -4.02 25.00 -6.09
CA SER A 225 -2.83 25.83 -6.26
C SER A 225 -2.86 27.15 -5.48
N SER A 226 -4.00 27.57 -4.95
CA SER A 226 -4.12 28.75 -4.10
C SER A 226 -3.68 28.52 -2.66
N LYS A 227 -3.57 27.25 -2.24
CA LYS A 227 -3.22 26.87 -0.87
C LYS A 227 -1.71 26.76 -0.66
N SER A 228 -1.27 27.07 0.55
CA SER A 228 0.14 26.89 0.98
C SER A 228 0.63 25.45 0.91
N VAL A 229 -0.29 24.50 0.97
CA VAL A 229 -0.05 23.04 0.87
C VAL A 229 -0.20 22.51 -0.55
N SER A 230 -0.31 23.37 -1.57
CA SER A 230 -0.32 22.92 -2.96
C SER A 230 0.98 22.17 -3.28
N GLY A 231 0.89 21.12 -4.11
CA GLY A 231 2.04 20.28 -4.44
C GLY A 231 3.22 21.08 -4.98
N LYS A 232 2.95 22.18 -5.69
CA LYS A 232 3.96 23.09 -6.24
C LYS A 232 4.58 24.01 -5.18
N ALA A 233 3.77 24.55 -4.27
CA ALA A 233 4.24 25.51 -3.26
C ALA A 233 4.84 24.83 -2.03
N TYR A 234 4.47 23.59 -1.76
CA TYR A 234 4.78 22.89 -0.52
C TYR A 234 6.28 22.81 -0.25
N TYR A 235 7.09 22.51 -1.27
CA TYR A 235 8.53 22.43 -1.12
C TYR A 235 9.10 23.74 -0.57
N GLY A 236 8.85 24.85 -1.24
CA GLY A 236 9.35 26.16 -0.83
C GLY A 236 8.84 26.62 0.55
N ASN A 237 7.59 26.28 0.88
CA ASN A 237 6.98 26.70 2.14
C ASN A 237 7.47 25.86 3.34
N TYR A 238 7.69 24.54 3.14
CA TYR A 238 7.86 23.63 4.27
C TYR A 238 9.10 22.73 4.20
N ILE A 239 9.68 22.46 3.03
CA ILE A 239 10.78 21.48 2.87
C ILE A 239 12.12 22.16 2.63
N ASP A 240 12.15 23.23 1.83
CA ASP A 240 13.40 23.88 1.42
C ASP A 240 14.28 24.21 2.61
N SER A 241 15.58 23.91 2.45
CA SER A 241 16.62 24.14 3.48
C SER A 241 16.45 23.38 4.80
N ARG A 242 15.57 22.37 4.85
CA ARG A 242 15.33 21.57 6.07
C ARG A 242 16.07 20.24 6.04
N GLY A 243 17.19 20.17 6.75
CA GLY A 243 17.97 18.96 6.90
C GLY A 243 18.59 18.45 5.59
N ALA A 244 19.10 17.22 5.63
CA ALA A 244 19.64 16.51 4.48
C ALA A 244 18.53 15.95 3.58
N MET A 245 17.47 15.41 4.18
CA MET A 245 16.32 14.88 3.46
C MET A 245 15.58 15.98 2.68
N GLY A 246 15.39 17.18 3.25
CA GLY A 246 14.76 18.29 2.56
C GLY A 246 15.58 18.83 1.40
N LYS A 247 16.91 18.91 1.58
CA LYS A 247 17.81 19.29 0.48
C LYS A 247 17.83 18.30 -0.68
N ASP A 248 17.60 17.03 -0.39
CA ASP A 248 17.57 15.97 -1.41
C ASP A 248 16.23 15.93 -2.15
N PHE A 249 15.14 16.27 -1.48
CA PHE A 249 13.76 16.18 -1.96
C PHE A 249 13.54 16.91 -3.30
N ILE A 250 14.24 18.01 -3.56
CA ILE A 250 14.14 18.79 -4.81
C ILE A 250 14.49 17.99 -6.06
N LYS A 251 15.31 16.94 -5.92
CA LYS A 251 15.72 16.08 -7.04
C LYS A 251 14.52 15.35 -7.65
N TYR A 252 13.49 15.09 -6.86
CA TYR A 252 12.31 14.33 -7.24
C TYR A 252 11.19 15.27 -7.67
N TYR A 253 10.80 15.23 -8.94
CA TYR A 253 9.77 16.10 -9.54
C TYR A 253 9.99 17.61 -9.29
N GLY A 254 11.24 18.08 -9.12
CA GLY A 254 11.51 19.47 -8.79
C GLY A 254 10.89 19.90 -7.44
N GLY A 255 10.76 18.97 -6.51
CA GLY A 255 10.14 19.21 -5.20
C GLY A 255 8.60 19.20 -5.20
N GLN A 256 7.95 18.99 -6.35
CA GLN A 256 6.50 18.84 -6.40
C GLN A 256 6.07 17.54 -5.70
N ILE A 257 5.05 17.63 -4.83
CA ILE A 257 4.52 16.47 -4.13
C ILE A 257 3.87 15.49 -5.10
N LYS A 258 4.38 14.24 -5.13
CA LYS A 258 3.73 13.10 -5.77
C LYS A 258 3.48 12.00 -4.74
N MET A 259 4.50 11.45 -4.08
CA MET A 259 4.40 10.55 -2.91
C MET A 259 3.34 9.46 -3.08
N GLY A 260 3.34 8.78 -4.24
CA GLY A 260 2.28 7.84 -4.63
C GLY A 260 2.10 6.65 -3.68
N ASP A 261 3.12 6.29 -2.91
CA ASP A 261 3.11 5.11 -2.02
C ASP A 261 2.79 5.47 -0.57
N THR A 262 2.92 6.76 -0.24
CA THR A 262 2.59 7.29 1.09
C THR A 262 1.19 6.94 1.59
N PRO A 263 0.13 6.79 0.76
CA PRO A 263 -1.19 6.36 1.22
C PRO A 263 -1.17 5.09 2.05
N SER A 264 -0.29 4.14 1.75
CA SER A 264 -0.15 2.91 2.52
C SER A 264 0.31 3.15 3.96
N LEU A 265 1.20 4.13 4.18
CA LEU A 265 1.62 4.59 5.51
C LEU A 265 0.53 5.41 6.19
N ALA A 266 -0.07 6.36 5.45
CA ALA A 266 -1.10 7.25 5.93
C ALA A 266 -2.34 6.50 6.43
N TYR A 267 -2.64 5.33 5.82
CA TYR A 267 -3.67 4.41 6.26
C TYR A 267 -3.47 3.92 7.70
N LEU A 268 -2.22 3.69 8.09
CA LEU A 268 -1.85 3.22 9.43
C LEU A 268 -1.66 4.39 10.43
N MET A 269 -1.57 5.61 9.94
CA MET A 269 -1.39 6.80 10.78
C MET A 269 -2.70 7.36 11.29
N HIS A 270 -3.77 7.25 10.51
CA HIS A 270 -5.07 7.86 10.81
C HIS A 270 -6.22 6.94 10.40
N GLY A 271 -7.25 6.86 11.23
CA GLY A 271 -8.40 6.00 11.04
C GLY A 271 -8.26 4.66 11.80
N ASN A 272 -9.16 3.73 11.49
CA ASN A 272 -9.12 2.38 12.03
C ASN A 272 -8.58 1.41 10.99
N SER A 273 -7.33 0.98 11.14
CA SER A 273 -6.69 0.05 10.19
C SER A 273 -7.33 -1.34 10.12
N GLU A 274 -8.21 -1.69 11.10
CA GLU A 274 -8.97 -2.93 11.10
C GLU A 274 -10.22 -2.87 10.19
N ASP A 275 -10.65 -1.65 9.83
CA ASP A 275 -11.81 -1.41 8.99
C ASP A 275 -11.46 -0.61 7.73
N PRO A 276 -11.12 -1.29 6.62
CA PRO A 276 -10.81 -0.61 5.36
C PRO A 276 -11.98 0.17 4.75
N THR A 277 -13.19 -0.06 5.21
CA THR A 277 -14.38 0.66 4.69
C THR A 277 -14.56 2.03 5.34
N GLY A 278 -13.93 2.22 6.51
CA GLY A 278 -13.90 3.47 7.24
C GLY A 278 -12.97 4.52 6.61
N GLU A 279 -13.06 5.73 7.11
CA GLU A 279 -12.23 6.84 6.63
C GLU A 279 -10.83 6.80 7.21
N SER A 280 -9.83 7.01 6.36
CA SER A 280 -8.43 7.18 6.76
C SER A 280 -7.73 8.17 5.83
N TRP A 281 -6.54 8.63 6.23
CA TRP A 281 -5.69 9.42 5.34
C TRP A 281 -5.14 8.63 4.16
N GLY A 282 -5.11 7.31 4.27
CA GLY A 282 -4.69 6.41 3.20
C GLY A 282 -5.84 5.85 2.36
N GLY A 283 -7.04 6.40 2.51
CA GLY A 283 -8.20 6.03 1.72
C GLY A 283 -9.26 5.24 2.46
N SER A 284 -10.36 5.03 1.76
CA SER A 284 -11.49 4.21 2.19
C SER A 284 -11.87 3.30 1.03
N PHE A 285 -12.09 2.03 1.31
CA PHE A 285 -12.22 0.97 0.32
C PHE A 285 -13.57 0.26 0.45
N THR A 286 -13.86 -0.63 -0.47
CA THR A 286 -15.05 -1.51 -0.39
C THR A 286 -14.60 -2.97 -0.44
N SER A 287 -15.31 -3.85 0.26
CA SER A 287 -15.06 -5.29 0.16
C SER A 287 -15.40 -5.75 -1.26
N ILE A 288 -14.50 -6.51 -1.87
CA ILE A 288 -14.67 -7.12 -3.19
C ILE A 288 -14.64 -8.64 -3.07
N LYS A 289 -15.45 -9.32 -3.88
CA LYS A 289 -15.56 -10.79 -3.91
C LYS A 289 -14.90 -11.41 -5.12
N ARG A 290 -14.32 -10.58 -5.98
CA ARG A 290 -13.66 -11.00 -7.20
C ARG A 290 -12.66 -9.95 -7.67
N SER A 291 -11.60 -10.40 -8.33
CA SER A 291 -10.72 -9.56 -9.12
C SER A 291 -10.94 -9.87 -10.59
N SER A 292 -11.13 -8.83 -11.39
CA SER A 292 -11.47 -8.98 -12.81
C SER A 292 -10.38 -9.68 -13.58
N ARG A 293 -10.78 -10.70 -14.31
CA ARG A 293 -9.97 -11.41 -15.31
C ARG A 293 -10.80 -11.67 -16.56
N THR A 294 -10.17 -11.60 -17.72
CA THR A 294 -10.77 -12.03 -18.98
C THR A 294 -9.75 -12.83 -19.77
N ILE A 295 -10.14 -14.02 -20.22
CA ILE A 295 -9.34 -14.89 -21.09
C ILE A 295 -9.87 -14.76 -22.51
N PHE A 296 -8.99 -14.45 -23.46
CA PHE A 296 -9.29 -14.37 -24.88
C PHE A 296 -8.61 -15.52 -25.60
N ASP A 297 -9.38 -16.33 -26.30
CA ASP A 297 -8.93 -17.41 -27.20
C ASP A 297 -9.01 -17.01 -28.67
N HIS A 298 -9.23 -15.74 -28.94
CA HIS A 298 -9.36 -15.13 -30.27
C HIS A 298 -8.60 -13.80 -30.32
N ASN A 299 -8.36 -13.28 -31.53
CA ASN A 299 -7.87 -11.91 -31.69
C ASN A 299 -8.98 -10.92 -31.37
N THR A 300 -8.76 -10.12 -30.36
CA THR A 300 -9.76 -9.18 -29.85
C THR A 300 -9.97 -7.98 -30.78
N THR A 301 -11.12 -7.33 -30.65
CA THR A 301 -11.53 -6.11 -31.36
C THR A 301 -11.79 -4.97 -30.36
N ALA A 302 -12.03 -3.77 -30.84
CA ALA A 302 -12.38 -2.63 -29.98
C ALA A 302 -13.70 -2.83 -29.20
N GLU A 303 -14.53 -3.80 -29.60
CA GLU A 303 -15.79 -4.17 -28.93
C GLU A 303 -15.55 -5.03 -27.68
N ASP A 304 -14.38 -5.68 -27.59
CA ASP A 304 -13.97 -6.43 -26.40
C ASP A 304 -13.67 -5.46 -25.25
N THR A 305 -14.70 -5.23 -24.43
CA THR A 305 -14.65 -4.26 -23.34
C THR A 305 -14.42 -4.94 -22.01
N VAL A 306 -13.41 -4.47 -21.26
CA VAL A 306 -12.95 -5.01 -19.99
C VAL A 306 -12.86 -3.91 -18.93
N ALA A 307 -12.76 -4.28 -17.66
CA ALA A 307 -12.44 -3.29 -16.63
C ALA A 307 -10.97 -2.85 -16.71
N ALA A 308 -10.69 -1.57 -16.52
CA ALA A 308 -9.33 -1.10 -16.24
C ALA A 308 -8.79 -1.84 -15.02
N TYR A 309 -7.49 -2.08 -14.96
CA TYR A 309 -6.82 -2.88 -13.91
C TYR A 309 -7.21 -4.37 -13.87
N ALA A 310 -8.02 -4.88 -14.81
CA ALA A 310 -8.28 -6.30 -14.94
C ALA A 310 -7.04 -7.06 -15.43
N VAL A 311 -6.94 -8.34 -15.10
CA VAL A 311 -5.96 -9.24 -15.70
C VAL A 311 -6.52 -9.70 -17.04
N LEU A 312 -5.92 -9.29 -18.13
CA LEU A 312 -6.24 -9.69 -19.49
C LEU A 312 -5.26 -10.79 -19.89
N GLU A 313 -5.78 -11.92 -20.36
CA GLU A 313 -4.98 -13.07 -20.76
C GLU A 313 -5.34 -13.48 -22.18
N TRP A 314 -4.43 -13.30 -23.12
CA TRP A 314 -4.59 -13.81 -24.48
C TRP A 314 -3.94 -15.18 -24.60
N ARG A 315 -4.67 -16.14 -25.17
CA ARG A 315 -4.23 -17.49 -25.46
C ARG A 315 -4.16 -17.71 -26.97
N PHE A 316 -3.02 -18.19 -27.41
CA PHE A 316 -2.75 -18.52 -28.81
C PHE A 316 -2.49 -20.01 -28.95
N LYS A 317 -2.81 -20.56 -30.13
CA LYS A 317 -2.46 -21.91 -30.52
C LYS A 317 -1.25 -21.88 -31.45
N GLY A 318 -0.37 -22.86 -31.31
CA GLY A 318 0.81 -23.03 -32.14
C GLY A 318 1.35 -24.44 -32.02
N PRO A 319 2.56 -24.71 -32.54
CA PRO A 319 3.15 -26.04 -32.49
C PRO A 319 3.36 -26.51 -31.07
N GLU A 320 3.29 -27.82 -30.83
CA GLU A 320 3.75 -28.41 -29.60
C GLU A 320 5.29 -28.45 -29.59
N LEU A 321 5.90 -27.89 -28.57
CA LEU A 321 7.36 -27.79 -28.43
C LEU A 321 7.86 -28.65 -27.27
N ALA A 322 9.03 -29.25 -27.45
CA ALA A 322 9.75 -30.00 -26.41
C ALA A 322 10.58 -29.06 -25.51
N ILE A 323 9.93 -28.05 -24.89
CA ILE A 323 10.54 -27.08 -24.01
C ILE A 323 9.78 -27.02 -22.69
N ALA A 324 10.38 -26.42 -21.67
CA ALA A 324 9.74 -26.25 -20.37
C ALA A 324 8.52 -25.29 -20.48
N LYS A 325 7.51 -25.53 -19.64
CA LYS A 325 6.47 -24.53 -19.40
C LYS A 325 7.10 -23.25 -18.87
N ASP A 326 6.44 -22.13 -19.11
CA ASP A 326 6.95 -20.78 -18.80
C ASP A 326 8.17 -20.33 -19.62
N SER A 327 8.60 -21.09 -20.63
CA SER A 327 9.57 -20.61 -21.61
C SER A 327 8.99 -19.46 -22.43
N VAL A 328 9.74 -18.37 -22.54
CA VAL A 328 9.35 -17.21 -23.39
C VAL A 328 9.46 -17.59 -24.85
N CYS A 329 8.37 -17.49 -25.63
CA CYS A 329 8.27 -17.89 -27.02
C CYS A 329 7.91 -16.76 -27.98
N PHE A 330 7.33 -15.68 -27.47
CA PHE A 330 6.96 -14.52 -28.26
C PHE A 330 6.99 -13.24 -27.44
N GLN A 331 6.95 -12.10 -28.10
CA GLN A 331 6.72 -10.80 -27.49
C GLN A 331 5.32 -10.32 -27.86
N PHE A 332 4.67 -9.66 -26.93
CA PHE A 332 3.38 -9.03 -27.10
C PHE A 332 3.55 -7.53 -26.93
N GLU A 333 3.47 -6.79 -28.03
CA GLU A 333 3.66 -5.34 -28.03
C GLU A 333 2.34 -4.63 -27.79
N VAL A 334 2.29 -3.85 -26.71
CA VAL A 334 1.17 -2.94 -26.36
C VAL A 334 1.77 -1.58 -26.04
N ALA A 335 1.22 -0.51 -26.61
CA ALA A 335 1.63 0.86 -26.33
C ALA A 335 3.16 1.08 -26.48
N LYS A 336 3.79 0.44 -27.48
CA LYS A 336 5.25 0.45 -27.73
C LYS A 336 6.09 -0.19 -26.61
N GLN A 337 5.48 -1.01 -25.77
CA GLN A 337 6.16 -1.79 -24.73
C GLN A 337 5.99 -3.28 -25.03
N LEU A 338 7.04 -4.06 -24.73
CA LEU A 338 7.09 -5.50 -25.00
C LEU A 338 6.82 -6.30 -23.71
N TRP A 339 5.91 -7.26 -23.84
CA TRP A 339 5.55 -8.19 -22.76
C TRP A 339 5.91 -9.60 -23.19
N PRO A 340 6.57 -10.39 -22.33
CA PRO A 340 6.90 -11.76 -22.67
C PRO A 340 5.65 -12.64 -22.75
N GLY A 341 5.56 -13.43 -23.82
CA GLY A 341 4.55 -14.46 -23.98
C GLY A 341 5.16 -15.85 -23.79
N TYR A 342 4.43 -16.71 -23.11
CA TYR A 342 4.93 -17.95 -22.52
C TYR A 342 4.29 -19.19 -23.12
N TYR A 343 5.05 -20.29 -23.17
CA TYR A 343 4.55 -21.62 -23.50
C TYR A 343 3.91 -22.28 -22.28
N LEU A 344 2.66 -22.73 -22.42
CA LEU A 344 1.93 -23.41 -21.34
C LEU A 344 1.90 -24.93 -21.47
N GLY A 345 2.44 -25.48 -22.57
CA GLY A 345 2.36 -26.88 -22.92
C GLY A 345 1.23 -27.17 -23.94
N ASN A 346 1.27 -28.33 -24.58
CA ASN A 346 0.24 -28.82 -25.51
C ASN A 346 -0.10 -27.82 -26.63
N GLY A 347 0.89 -27.10 -27.15
CA GLY A 347 0.69 -26.09 -28.21
C GLY A 347 -0.10 -24.86 -27.78
N ILE A 348 -0.24 -24.60 -26.47
CA ILE A 348 -0.89 -23.40 -25.93
C ILE A 348 0.17 -22.38 -25.48
N TYR A 349 -0.03 -21.14 -25.87
CA TYR A 349 0.81 -20.00 -25.54
C TYR A 349 -0.05 -18.91 -24.94
N ALA A 350 0.47 -18.19 -23.94
CA ALA A 350 -0.29 -17.13 -23.32
C ALA A 350 0.58 -15.93 -22.93
N VAL A 351 -0.08 -14.79 -22.87
CA VAL A 351 0.47 -13.56 -22.29
C VAL A 351 -0.59 -12.94 -21.38
N ARG A 352 -0.15 -12.35 -20.26
CA ARG A 352 -1.00 -11.52 -19.40
C ARG A 352 -0.59 -10.07 -19.50
N TYR A 353 -1.59 -9.21 -19.40
CA TYR A 353 -1.45 -7.77 -19.37
C TYR A 353 -2.50 -7.16 -18.45
N SER A 354 -2.25 -5.97 -17.92
CA SER A 354 -3.22 -5.19 -17.17
C SER A 354 -3.10 -3.73 -17.59
N SER A 355 -4.22 -3.09 -17.97
CA SER A 355 -4.22 -1.67 -18.26
C SER A 355 -4.10 -0.86 -16.95
N LYS A 356 -3.31 0.21 -16.97
CA LYS A 356 -3.11 1.07 -15.80
C LYS A 356 -4.14 2.21 -15.66
N LYS A 357 -5.08 2.28 -16.59
CA LYS A 357 -6.13 3.31 -16.70
C LYS A 357 -7.15 2.88 -17.76
N PRO A 358 -8.30 3.55 -17.91
CA PRO A 358 -9.13 3.42 -19.09
C PRO A 358 -8.34 3.75 -20.36
N GLU A 359 -8.43 2.91 -21.37
CA GLU A 359 -7.72 3.07 -22.65
C GLU A 359 -8.37 2.26 -23.78
N ASN A 360 -8.16 2.72 -25.01
CA ASN A 360 -8.35 1.92 -26.22
C ASN A 360 -6.98 1.39 -26.62
N GLY A 361 -6.75 0.11 -26.36
CA GLY A 361 -5.47 -0.54 -26.60
C GLY A 361 -5.44 -1.32 -27.91
N SER A 362 -4.26 -1.50 -28.45
CA SER A 362 -4.00 -2.43 -29.55
C SER A 362 -2.71 -3.19 -29.30
N TYR A 363 -2.63 -4.39 -29.83
CA TYR A 363 -1.43 -5.21 -29.71
C TYR A 363 -1.02 -5.84 -31.03
N VAL A 364 0.23 -6.25 -31.07
CA VAL A 364 0.79 -7.16 -32.09
C VAL A 364 1.75 -8.14 -31.43
N THR A 365 1.73 -9.40 -31.88
CA THR A 365 2.70 -10.41 -31.43
C THR A 365 3.91 -10.46 -32.37
N ILE A 366 5.08 -10.72 -31.80
CA ILE A 366 6.36 -10.84 -32.48
C ILE A 366 6.99 -12.17 -32.07
N SER A 367 7.23 -13.08 -33.01
CA SER A 367 7.75 -14.42 -32.72
C SER A 367 8.54 -14.99 -33.90
N ALA A 368 9.48 -15.89 -33.60
CA ALA A 368 10.08 -16.76 -34.58
C ALA A 368 9.16 -17.92 -34.96
N ILE A 369 8.11 -18.19 -34.17
CA ILE A 369 7.10 -19.23 -34.45
C ILE A 369 6.05 -18.61 -35.37
N PRO A 370 5.88 -19.11 -36.63
CA PRO A 370 5.02 -18.45 -37.61
C PRO A 370 3.57 -18.28 -37.15
N GLU A 371 2.99 -19.25 -36.48
CA GLU A 371 1.61 -19.26 -35.99
C GLU A 371 1.38 -18.17 -34.93
N LEU A 372 2.41 -17.76 -34.23
CA LEU A 372 2.37 -16.70 -33.19
C LEU A 372 2.76 -15.34 -33.71
N ASN A 373 3.35 -15.25 -34.88
CA ASN A 373 3.90 -13.97 -35.37
C ASN A 373 2.83 -13.14 -36.08
N GLY A 374 2.78 -11.85 -35.77
CA GLY A 374 1.89 -10.90 -36.46
C GLY A 374 0.41 -11.00 -36.10
N GLN A 375 0.06 -11.74 -35.04
CA GLN A 375 -1.32 -11.73 -34.52
C GLN A 375 -1.60 -10.32 -33.99
N LYS A 376 -2.78 -9.76 -34.27
CA LYS A 376 -3.16 -8.40 -33.95
C LYS A 376 -4.54 -8.36 -33.31
N GLY A 377 -4.75 -7.43 -32.38
CA GLY A 377 -6.07 -7.19 -31.83
C GLY A 377 -6.16 -5.82 -31.18
N GLN A 378 -7.36 -5.53 -30.70
CA GLN A 378 -7.72 -4.30 -30.00
C GLN A 378 -8.53 -4.66 -28.74
N TYR A 379 -8.59 -3.75 -27.78
CA TYR A 379 -9.46 -3.89 -26.62
C TYR A 379 -9.81 -2.50 -26.08
N THR A 380 -10.92 -2.40 -25.36
CA THR A 380 -11.32 -1.19 -24.66
C THR A 380 -11.36 -1.47 -23.15
N SER A 381 -10.61 -0.72 -22.36
CA SER A 381 -10.70 -0.78 -20.89
C SER A 381 -11.41 0.41 -20.33
N ILE A 382 -12.30 0.18 -19.35
CA ILE A 382 -13.18 1.19 -18.75
C ILE A 382 -13.19 1.09 -17.23
N VAL A 383 -13.63 2.14 -16.55
CA VAL A 383 -13.95 2.15 -15.11
C VAL A 383 -15.46 2.00 -14.92
N PRO A 384 -15.95 1.58 -13.77
CA PRO A 384 -15.19 1.24 -12.56
C PRO A 384 -14.62 -0.18 -12.59
N TRP A 385 -13.49 -0.41 -11.91
CA TRP A 385 -13.01 -1.72 -11.54
C TRP A 385 -13.72 -2.18 -10.27
N PRO A 386 -14.09 -3.48 -10.11
CA PRO A 386 -13.79 -4.63 -10.97
C PRO A 386 -14.75 -4.84 -12.14
N GLY A 387 -15.64 -3.90 -12.48
CA GLY A 387 -16.54 -3.98 -13.62
C GLY A 387 -17.69 -4.98 -13.44
N LYS A 388 -18.21 -5.53 -14.52
CA LYS A 388 -19.23 -6.59 -14.49
C LYS A 388 -18.60 -7.95 -14.20
N PRO A 389 -19.32 -8.88 -13.53
CA PRO A 389 -18.84 -10.25 -13.32
C PRO A 389 -18.51 -10.94 -14.65
N ASN A 390 -17.40 -11.69 -14.65
CA ASN A 390 -16.95 -12.52 -15.76
C ASN A 390 -16.67 -13.94 -15.24
N PRO A 391 -16.99 -15.01 -15.99
CA PRO A 391 -16.69 -16.40 -15.60
C PRO A 391 -15.21 -16.66 -15.29
N ASP A 392 -14.31 -15.87 -15.88
CA ASP A 392 -12.86 -15.99 -15.69
C ASP A 392 -12.33 -15.27 -14.45
N ASP A 393 -13.17 -14.49 -13.74
CA ASP A 393 -12.76 -13.72 -12.58
C ASP A 393 -12.09 -14.58 -11.50
N TYR A 394 -11.06 -14.07 -10.87
CA TYR A 394 -10.55 -14.66 -9.64
C TYR A 394 -11.58 -14.47 -8.52
N LEU A 395 -12.05 -15.56 -7.92
CA LEU A 395 -12.96 -15.52 -6.79
C LEU A 395 -12.16 -15.24 -5.52
N LEU A 396 -12.56 -14.21 -4.79
CA LEU A 396 -11.87 -13.73 -3.59
C LEU A 396 -12.69 -14.00 -2.34
N GLY A 397 -11.97 -14.19 -1.23
CA GLY A 397 -12.56 -14.36 0.09
C GLY A 397 -13.01 -13.03 0.73
N PRO A 398 -13.33 -13.05 2.03
CA PRO A 398 -13.96 -11.90 2.70
C PRO A 398 -13.01 -10.72 2.96
N ASN A 399 -11.71 -10.93 2.89
CA ASN A 399 -10.70 -9.99 3.37
C ASN A 399 -10.00 -9.18 2.26
N TRP A 400 -10.58 -9.13 1.06
CA TRP A 400 -10.10 -8.29 -0.03
C TRP A 400 -10.94 -7.03 -0.15
N TYR A 401 -10.24 -5.93 -0.31
CA TYR A 401 -10.82 -4.60 -0.41
C TYR A 401 -10.21 -3.89 -1.63
N GLY A 402 -11.04 -3.16 -2.35
CA GLY A 402 -10.63 -2.39 -3.54
C GLY A 402 -11.19 -0.98 -3.52
N ASP A 403 -10.82 -0.21 -4.52
CA ASP A 403 -11.26 1.17 -4.69
C ASP A 403 -12.79 1.26 -4.70
N LYS A 404 -13.37 2.23 -3.98
CA LYS A 404 -14.82 2.49 -3.99
C LYS A 404 -15.30 2.88 -5.39
N THR A 405 -16.43 2.30 -5.80
CA THR A 405 -17.00 2.46 -7.16
C THR A 405 -18.02 3.58 -7.29
N ASP A 406 -18.31 4.30 -6.21
CA ASP A 406 -19.22 5.45 -6.23
C ASP A 406 -18.62 6.56 -7.09
N PRO A 407 -19.31 7.04 -8.16
CA PRO A 407 -18.81 8.07 -9.05
C PRO A 407 -18.48 9.39 -8.33
N ASP A 408 -19.19 9.73 -7.25
CA ASP A 408 -18.94 10.94 -6.47
C ASP A 408 -17.58 10.93 -5.76
N LEU A 409 -16.98 9.77 -5.63
CA LEU A 409 -15.64 9.58 -5.03
C LEU A 409 -14.50 9.58 -6.07
N PHE A 410 -14.81 9.78 -7.36
CA PHE A 410 -13.80 9.86 -8.41
C PHE A 410 -13.20 11.26 -8.53
N ILE A 411 -11.93 11.31 -8.96
CA ILE A 411 -11.28 12.51 -9.50
C ILE A 411 -10.97 12.21 -10.97
N GLY A 412 -11.76 12.74 -11.89
CA GLY A 412 -11.71 12.32 -13.29
C GLY A 412 -11.97 10.80 -13.40
N GLU A 413 -11.06 10.06 -13.99
CA GLU A 413 -11.13 8.60 -14.11
C GLU A 413 -10.55 7.84 -12.90
N GLN A 414 -10.08 8.54 -11.88
CA GLN A 414 -9.41 7.93 -10.73
C GLN A 414 -10.43 7.53 -9.66
N GLN A 415 -10.80 6.28 -9.70
CA GLN A 415 -11.77 5.65 -8.81
C GLN A 415 -11.35 5.76 -7.33
N GLY A 416 -12.23 6.25 -6.48
CA GLY A 416 -12.02 6.34 -5.02
C GLY A 416 -11.03 7.43 -4.57
N ALA A 417 -10.40 8.17 -5.48
CA ALA A 417 -9.32 9.12 -5.16
C ALA A 417 -9.76 10.24 -4.20
N LYS A 418 -11.04 10.66 -4.23
CA LYS A 418 -11.57 11.65 -3.27
C LYS A 418 -11.56 11.16 -1.82
N THR A 419 -11.51 9.87 -1.58
CA THR A 419 -11.44 9.34 -0.21
C THR A 419 -10.14 9.73 0.50
N ILE A 420 -9.07 10.00 -0.26
CA ILE A 420 -7.79 10.53 0.22
C ILE A 420 -7.73 12.04 0.07
N SER A 421 -8.05 12.59 -1.12
CA SER A 421 -7.82 14.03 -1.41
C SER A 421 -8.53 14.96 -0.46
N LYS A 422 -9.70 14.58 0.07
CA LYS A 422 -10.42 15.36 1.08
C LYS A 422 -9.63 15.60 2.37
N PHE A 423 -8.63 14.77 2.67
CA PHE A 423 -7.74 14.92 3.83
C PHE A 423 -6.40 15.55 3.49
N ARG A 424 -6.18 15.94 2.23
CA ARG A 424 -4.87 16.35 1.72
C ARG A 424 -4.26 17.49 2.55
N GLU A 425 -5.04 18.51 2.88
CA GLU A 425 -4.57 19.60 3.73
C GLU A 425 -4.15 19.12 5.12
N ALA A 426 -4.93 18.23 5.74
CA ALA A 426 -4.66 17.74 7.08
C ALA A 426 -3.35 16.96 7.16
N PHE A 427 -3.13 15.97 6.28
CA PHE A 427 -1.91 15.17 6.34
C PHE A 427 -0.66 15.94 5.88
N LEU A 428 -0.78 16.88 4.94
CA LEU A 428 0.35 17.71 4.53
C LEU A 428 0.74 18.73 5.62
N LEU A 429 -0.23 19.34 6.33
CA LEU A 429 0.07 20.22 7.47
C LEU A 429 0.64 19.42 8.66
N ASP A 430 0.23 18.16 8.84
CA ASP A 430 0.84 17.32 9.86
C ASP A 430 2.31 17.02 9.52
N TRP A 431 2.59 16.72 8.25
CA TRP A 431 3.97 16.52 7.78
C TRP A 431 4.81 17.80 7.85
N ALA A 432 4.23 18.96 7.55
CA ALA A 432 4.88 20.26 7.67
C ALA A 432 5.41 20.50 9.09
N LYS A 433 4.67 20.09 10.14
CA LYS A 433 5.14 20.19 11.53
C LYS A 433 6.43 19.41 11.76
N ARG A 434 6.61 18.26 11.11
CA ARG A 434 7.84 17.48 11.24
C ARG A 434 9.01 18.09 10.48
N TRP A 435 8.76 18.78 9.38
CA TRP A 435 9.79 19.53 8.67
C TRP A 435 10.34 20.70 9.53
N GLU A 436 9.50 21.34 10.35
CA GLU A 436 9.97 22.36 11.29
C GLU A 436 10.99 21.82 12.30
N TRP A 437 10.98 20.52 12.61
CA TRP A 437 11.99 19.89 13.47
C TRP A 437 13.41 19.94 12.87
N LEU A 438 13.51 20.05 11.55
CA LEU A 438 14.78 20.08 10.81
C LEU A 438 15.20 21.52 10.42
N LYS A 439 14.45 22.51 10.87
CA LYS A 439 14.79 23.93 10.67
C LYS A 439 16.02 24.28 11.52
N LYS A 440 17.06 24.80 10.88
CA LYS A 440 18.27 25.29 11.55
C LYS A 440 18.15 26.77 11.89
#